data_e9660b790cf381d957d0f30f761a3530
#
_entry.id   e9660b790cf381d957d0f30f761a3530
#
_cell.length_a   1.000
_cell.length_b   1.000
_cell.length_c   1.000
_cell.angle_alpha   90.00
_cell.angle_beta   90.00
_cell.angle_gamma   90.00
#
_symmetry.space_group_name_H-M   'P 1'
#
loop_
_entity.id
_entity.type
_entity.pdbx_description
1 polymer ?
#
loop_
_entity_poly.entity_id
_entity_poly.type
_entity_poly.pdbx_seq_one_letter_code
_entity_poly.pdbx_strand_id
1 'polypeptide(L)'
;MSITFERFISSMRKYSRHIAIIVCIAILTGVLTACGSVKSTQNQEVVTFTDALGREVSVPKEPERVVALIGSFADIWILAGGDLCAAAEDAWEDFELDLPDAVNIGGAHSPNLELIFSADPDFVIASASTSSNVEMKETLEAAGITVAYFDVDDFEDYLAMLDVCTDITGRKDLYEKNGLEIQSRIEEVKRDMEEQSLPEERRKVLLLRAHSGSVKAKGSEGTILGEMLANLGCINIADSDASLLETLSIESIIRQKPYRIFVVTMGNDSQKALDNLYKMMDENPAWGSLEAVAEGRIHLMDRRLFHNKP
;
A
#
# COMPACT_ATOMS: atom_id res chain seq x y z
N MET A 1 91.44 -36.02 9.68
CA MET A 1 90.06 -36.24 9.12
C MET A 1 88.97 -35.78 10.10
N SER A 2 89.28 -34.93 11.07
CA SER A 2 88.28 -34.53 12.12
C SER A 2 87.77 -33.08 12.01
N ILE A 3 88.41 -32.15 11.33
CA ILE A 3 88.12 -30.75 11.33
C ILE A 3 86.99 -30.38 10.27
N THR A 4 86.80 -31.20 9.24
CA THR A 4 85.81 -30.99 8.17
C THR A 4 84.43 -31.32 8.61
N PHE A 5 84.26 -32.28 9.53
CA PHE A 5 82.92 -32.73 9.98
C PHE A 5 82.24 -31.76 10.96
N GLU A 6 83.01 -31.14 11.84
CA GLU A 6 82.50 -30.14 12.77
C GLU A 6 82.03 -28.85 12.05
N ARG A 7 82.73 -28.41 11.01
CA ARG A 7 82.32 -27.28 10.21
C ARG A 7 81.05 -27.55 9.44
N PHE A 8 80.82 -28.79 8.99
CA PHE A 8 79.59 -29.19 8.29
C PHE A 8 78.38 -29.22 9.24
N ILE A 9 78.54 -29.73 10.45
CA ILE A 9 77.49 -29.73 11.47
C ILE A 9 77.16 -28.33 11.97
N SER A 10 78.13 -27.45 12.12
CA SER A 10 77.95 -26.03 12.49
C SER A 10 77.18 -25.26 11.39
N SER A 11 77.48 -25.54 10.15
CA SER A 11 76.76 -24.95 9.01
C SER A 11 75.33 -25.41 8.94
N MET A 12 75.04 -26.70 9.12
CA MET A 12 73.68 -27.27 9.14
C MET A 12 72.84 -26.70 10.30
N ARG A 13 73.40 -26.48 11.49
CA ARG A 13 72.73 -25.83 12.60
C ARG A 13 72.36 -24.38 12.32
N LYS A 14 73.17 -23.65 11.58
CA LYS A 14 72.92 -22.28 11.20
C LYS A 14 71.77 -22.19 10.18
N TYR A 15 71.75 -23.07 9.19
CA TYR A 15 70.65 -23.18 8.22
C TYR A 15 69.33 -23.63 8.87
N SER A 16 69.38 -24.60 9.78
CA SER A 16 68.21 -25.07 10.55
C SER A 16 67.54 -23.93 11.37
N ARG A 17 68.35 -23.08 11.99
CA ARG A 17 67.85 -21.91 12.72
C ARG A 17 67.20 -20.88 11.83
N HIS A 18 67.74 -20.63 10.62
CA HIS A 18 67.14 -19.71 9.67
C HIS A 18 65.87 -20.26 9.05
N ILE A 19 65.80 -21.57 8.74
CA ILE A 19 64.59 -22.26 8.27
C ILE A 19 63.52 -22.21 9.35
N ALA A 20 63.83 -22.47 10.62
CA ALA A 20 62.90 -22.38 11.74
C ALA A 20 62.31 -20.95 11.90
N ILE A 21 63.13 -19.93 11.76
CA ILE A 21 62.68 -18.52 11.82
C ILE A 21 61.78 -18.17 10.62
N ILE A 22 62.12 -18.62 9.42
CA ILE A 22 61.26 -18.39 8.21
C ILE A 22 59.93 -19.12 8.34
N VAL A 23 59.90 -20.33 8.86
CA VAL A 23 58.66 -21.09 9.10
C VAL A 23 57.81 -20.43 10.20
N CYS A 24 58.41 -19.93 11.27
CA CYS A 24 57.70 -19.18 12.30
C CYS A 24 57.13 -17.86 11.78
N ILE A 25 57.88 -17.10 10.93
CA ILE A 25 57.36 -15.89 10.30
C ILE A 25 56.22 -16.19 9.31
N ALA A 26 56.30 -17.27 8.54
CA ALA A 26 55.26 -17.72 7.64
C ALA A 26 53.96 -18.14 8.37
N ILE A 27 54.10 -18.76 9.55
CA ILE A 27 52.98 -19.12 10.42
C ILE A 27 52.37 -17.85 11.06
N LEU A 28 53.21 -16.90 11.49
CA LEU A 28 52.71 -15.64 12.07
C LEU A 28 51.97 -14.79 11.06
N THR A 29 52.43 -14.73 9.78
CA THR A 29 51.76 -14.02 8.71
C THR A 29 50.46 -14.74 8.26
N GLY A 30 50.41 -16.06 8.34
CA GLY A 30 49.20 -16.85 8.03
C GLY A 30 48.07 -16.67 9.05
N VAL A 31 48.41 -16.37 10.31
CA VAL A 31 47.39 -16.12 11.36
C VAL A 31 46.83 -14.70 11.29
N LEU A 32 47.57 -13.74 10.71
CA LEU A 32 47.05 -12.37 10.52
C LEU A 32 46.13 -12.20 9.28
N THR A 33 46.11 -13.18 8.37
CA THR A 33 45.18 -13.19 7.22
C THR A 33 43.93 -14.03 7.46
N ALA A 34 43.81 -14.74 8.57
CA ALA A 34 42.65 -15.47 8.99
C ALA A 34 41.68 -14.66 9.87
N CYS A 35 41.90 -13.36 10.06
CA CYS A 35 40.79 -12.47 10.38
C CYS A 35 39.92 -12.36 9.12
N GLY A 36 39.10 -13.37 8.91
CA GLY A 36 37.93 -13.28 8.08
C GLY A 36 37.21 -12.01 8.45
N SER A 37 36.78 -11.27 7.45
CA SER A 37 35.84 -10.16 7.61
C SER A 37 34.76 -10.60 8.60
N VAL A 38 34.90 -10.22 9.85
CA VAL A 38 33.77 -10.05 10.72
C VAL A 38 32.97 -9.00 9.93
N LYS A 39 31.93 -9.44 9.22
CA LYS A 39 30.86 -8.51 8.86
C LYS A 39 30.58 -7.79 10.16
N SER A 40 31.01 -6.54 10.25
CA SER A 40 30.54 -5.69 11.30
C SER A 40 29.04 -5.84 11.20
N THR A 41 28.42 -6.39 12.22
CA THR A 41 27.02 -6.17 12.47
C THR A 41 26.96 -4.66 12.69
N GLN A 42 26.88 -3.88 11.60
CA GLN A 42 26.35 -2.56 11.68
C GLN A 42 25.03 -2.78 12.41
N ASN A 43 24.87 -2.12 13.55
CA ASN A 43 23.55 -1.97 14.15
C ASN A 43 22.72 -1.31 13.06
N GLN A 44 22.08 -2.13 12.22
CA GLN A 44 21.17 -1.63 11.19
C GLN A 44 20.05 -0.99 11.98
N GLU A 45 19.87 0.32 11.81
CA GLU A 45 18.76 1.01 12.45
C GLU A 45 17.47 0.32 12.03
N VAL A 46 16.61 0.03 12.98
CA VAL A 46 15.32 -0.61 12.74
C VAL A 46 14.19 0.32 13.16
N VAL A 47 13.09 0.26 12.46
CA VAL A 47 11.81 0.85 12.86
C VAL A 47 10.98 -0.25 13.49
N THR A 48 10.55 -0.04 14.73
CA THR A 48 9.70 -1.00 15.46
C THR A 48 8.33 -0.38 15.70
N PHE A 49 7.31 -1.10 15.32
CA PHE A 49 5.92 -0.66 15.46
C PHE A 49 4.99 -1.87 15.69
N THR A 50 3.76 -1.59 16.10
CA THR A 50 2.71 -2.62 16.18
C THR A 50 1.93 -2.62 14.88
N ASP A 51 1.89 -3.76 14.20
CA ASP A 51 1.13 -3.92 12.95
C ASP A 51 -0.37 -4.16 13.19
N ALA A 52 -1.17 -4.18 12.11
CA ALA A 52 -2.61 -4.34 12.17
C ALA A 52 -3.07 -5.73 12.69
N LEU A 53 -2.18 -6.72 12.78
CA LEU A 53 -2.44 -7.99 13.45
C LEU A 53 -2.08 -7.97 14.95
N GLY A 54 -1.71 -6.79 15.50
CA GLY A 54 -1.34 -6.60 16.90
C GLY A 54 0.04 -7.14 17.27
N ARG A 55 0.94 -7.34 16.29
CA ARG A 55 2.29 -7.87 16.49
C ARG A 55 3.30 -6.73 16.52
N GLU A 56 4.30 -6.85 17.38
CA GLU A 56 5.49 -6.01 17.30
C GLU A 56 6.37 -6.48 16.14
N VAL A 57 6.58 -5.62 15.15
CA VAL A 57 7.39 -5.88 13.96
C VAL A 57 8.55 -4.90 13.93
N SER A 58 9.75 -5.40 13.66
CA SER A 58 10.96 -4.61 13.49
C SER A 58 11.45 -4.73 12.07
N VAL A 59 11.44 -3.63 11.33
CA VAL A 59 11.86 -3.54 9.93
C VAL A 59 13.17 -2.77 9.85
N PRO A 60 14.22 -3.31 9.21
CA PRO A 60 15.43 -2.54 8.93
C PRO A 60 15.11 -1.28 8.13
N LYS A 61 15.77 -0.16 8.45
CA LYS A 61 15.64 1.05 7.61
C LYS A 61 16.22 0.80 6.22
N GLU A 62 15.60 1.41 5.23
CA GLU A 62 15.99 1.33 3.82
C GLU A 62 16.15 -0.13 3.35
N PRO A 63 15.08 -0.96 3.46
CA PRO A 63 15.11 -2.32 2.94
C PRO A 63 15.41 -2.30 1.44
N GLU A 64 16.21 -3.28 0.96
CA GLU A 64 16.68 -3.29 -0.42
C GLU A 64 15.66 -3.90 -1.40
N ARG A 65 14.84 -4.84 -0.90
CA ARG A 65 13.95 -5.66 -1.74
C ARG A 65 12.56 -5.78 -1.12
N VAL A 66 11.71 -4.84 -1.49
CA VAL A 66 10.35 -4.75 -0.93
C VAL A 66 9.32 -5.31 -1.90
N VAL A 67 8.38 -6.08 -1.36
CA VAL A 67 7.21 -6.60 -2.08
C VAL A 67 5.94 -6.07 -1.45
N ALA A 68 5.01 -5.55 -2.26
CA ALA A 68 3.67 -5.16 -1.83
C ALA A 68 2.62 -6.14 -2.35
N LEU A 69 1.80 -6.71 -1.44
CA LEU A 69 0.80 -7.72 -1.78
C LEU A 69 -0.55 -7.15 -2.25
N ILE A 70 -0.72 -5.83 -2.21
CA ILE A 70 -1.86 -5.11 -2.79
C ILE A 70 -1.40 -3.76 -3.37
N GLY A 71 -2.08 -3.29 -4.41
CA GLY A 71 -1.68 -2.10 -5.18
C GLY A 71 -1.78 -0.81 -4.39
N SER A 72 -2.79 -0.63 -3.52
CA SER A 72 -2.91 0.56 -2.68
C SER A 72 -1.73 0.72 -1.72
N PHE A 73 -1.22 -0.37 -1.15
CA PHE A 73 -0.06 -0.32 -0.27
C PHE A 73 1.26 -0.16 -1.05
N ALA A 74 1.29 -0.64 -2.31
CA ALA A 74 2.37 -0.32 -3.23
C ALA A 74 2.45 1.19 -3.47
N ASP A 75 1.31 1.85 -3.71
CA ASP A 75 1.22 3.30 -3.90
C ASP A 75 1.69 4.07 -2.65
N ILE A 76 1.21 3.70 -1.46
CA ILE A 76 1.66 4.33 -0.19
C ILE A 76 3.17 4.18 0.00
N TRP A 77 3.74 3.01 -0.30
CA TRP A 77 5.17 2.78 -0.19
C TRP A 77 5.99 3.66 -1.15
N ILE A 78 5.54 3.80 -2.41
CA ILE A 78 6.14 4.71 -3.39
C ILE A 78 6.00 6.17 -2.94
N LEU A 79 4.83 6.58 -2.43
CA LEU A 79 4.61 7.91 -1.86
C LEU A 79 5.51 8.19 -0.65
N ALA A 80 5.90 7.16 0.09
CA ALA A 80 6.87 7.23 1.18
C ALA A 80 8.34 7.25 0.70
N GLY A 81 8.60 7.20 -0.63
CA GLY A 81 9.92 7.23 -1.22
C GLY A 81 10.65 5.88 -1.26
N GLY A 82 9.92 4.78 -1.13
CA GLY A 82 10.45 3.43 -1.29
C GLY A 82 10.38 2.93 -2.73
N ASP A 83 11.16 1.90 -3.04
CA ASP A 83 11.14 1.17 -4.30
C ASP A 83 10.57 -0.24 -4.10
N LEU A 84 10.03 -0.85 -5.18
CA LEU A 84 9.44 -2.18 -5.15
C LEU A 84 10.17 -3.12 -6.12
N CYS A 85 10.53 -4.32 -5.65
CA CYS A 85 11.02 -5.38 -6.54
C CYS A 85 9.89 -6.28 -7.07
N ALA A 86 8.72 -6.27 -6.40
CA ALA A 86 7.53 -6.94 -6.89
C ALA A 86 6.27 -6.33 -6.26
N ALA A 87 5.15 -6.41 -6.98
CA ALA A 87 3.85 -5.92 -6.51
C ALA A 87 2.70 -6.77 -7.07
N ALA A 88 1.53 -6.67 -6.42
CA ALA A 88 0.30 -7.24 -6.94
C ALA A 88 -0.17 -6.51 -8.22
N GLU A 89 -0.91 -7.21 -9.07
CA GLU A 89 -1.33 -6.76 -10.42
C GLU A 89 -2.08 -5.43 -10.41
N ASP A 90 -2.90 -5.19 -9.39
CA ASP A 90 -3.67 -3.97 -9.18
C ASP A 90 -2.79 -2.71 -9.02
N ALA A 91 -1.51 -2.84 -8.65
CA ALA A 91 -0.56 -1.73 -8.67
C ALA A 91 -0.44 -1.05 -10.05
N TRP A 92 -0.52 -1.83 -11.13
CA TRP A 92 -0.51 -1.32 -12.50
C TRP A 92 -1.91 -1.04 -13.05
N GLU A 93 -2.88 -1.92 -12.74
CA GLU A 93 -4.22 -1.83 -13.33
C GLU A 93 -5.10 -0.74 -12.72
N ASP A 94 -5.07 -0.62 -11.37
CA ASP A 94 -5.92 0.30 -10.63
C ASP A 94 -5.19 1.58 -10.19
N PHE A 95 -3.89 1.48 -9.88
CA PHE A 95 -3.08 2.61 -9.39
C PHE A 95 -2.14 3.19 -10.46
N GLU A 96 -2.02 2.55 -11.63
CA GLU A 96 -1.19 3.01 -12.76
C GLU A 96 0.26 3.34 -12.36
N LEU A 97 0.83 2.58 -11.40
CA LEU A 97 2.18 2.82 -10.92
C LEU A 97 3.20 2.52 -12.01
N ASP A 98 4.21 3.38 -12.14
CA ASP A 98 5.34 3.17 -13.03
C ASP A 98 6.42 2.33 -12.33
N LEU A 99 6.32 1.01 -12.47
CA LEU A 99 7.19 0.02 -11.85
C LEU A 99 7.87 -0.86 -12.91
N PRO A 100 8.78 -0.31 -13.73
CA PRO A 100 9.30 -1.00 -14.92
C PRO A 100 10.11 -2.26 -14.59
N ASP A 101 10.75 -2.32 -13.41
CA ASP A 101 11.63 -3.41 -13.00
C ASP A 101 10.98 -4.36 -11.98
N ALA A 102 9.75 -4.08 -11.54
CA ALA A 102 9.06 -4.89 -10.55
C ALA A 102 8.34 -6.09 -11.19
N VAL A 103 8.37 -7.21 -10.48
CA VAL A 103 7.69 -8.44 -10.89
C VAL A 103 6.21 -8.37 -10.50
N ASN A 104 5.30 -8.61 -11.45
CA ASN A 104 3.89 -8.81 -11.16
C ASN A 104 3.69 -10.19 -10.50
N ILE A 105 3.22 -10.21 -9.25
CA ILE A 105 3.00 -11.43 -8.45
C ILE A 105 1.57 -11.99 -8.56
N GLY A 106 0.75 -11.47 -9.48
CA GLY A 106 -0.66 -11.85 -9.63
C GLY A 106 -1.62 -10.97 -8.84
N GLY A 107 -2.90 -11.31 -8.86
CA GLY A 107 -3.94 -10.50 -8.22
C GLY A 107 -3.85 -10.44 -6.70
N ALA A 108 -4.26 -9.33 -6.10
CA ALA A 108 -4.22 -9.09 -4.64
C ALA A 108 -4.91 -10.19 -3.81
N HIS A 109 -5.97 -10.81 -4.34
CA HIS A 109 -6.67 -11.92 -3.68
C HIS A 109 -6.10 -13.31 -3.96
N SER A 110 -5.09 -13.41 -4.84
CA SER A 110 -4.43 -14.67 -5.21
C SER A 110 -2.97 -14.44 -5.61
N PRO A 111 -2.15 -13.82 -4.76
CA PRO A 111 -0.76 -13.57 -5.07
C PRO A 111 0.01 -14.89 -5.20
N ASN A 112 0.98 -14.93 -6.12
CA ASN A 112 1.77 -16.11 -6.40
C ASN A 112 3.00 -16.17 -5.47
N LEU A 113 2.97 -17.11 -4.54
CA LEU A 113 4.02 -17.28 -3.53
C LEU A 113 5.39 -17.63 -4.14
N GLU A 114 5.44 -18.36 -5.27
CA GLU A 114 6.70 -18.70 -5.94
C GLU A 114 7.37 -17.45 -6.55
N LEU A 115 6.57 -16.53 -7.10
CA LEU A 115 7.06 -15.25 -7.62
C LEU A 115 7.54 -14.34 -6.49
N ILE A 116 6.84 -14.33 -5.34
CA ILE A 116 7.27 -13.60 -4.14
C ILE A 116 8.65 -14.12 -3.69
N PHE A 117 8.83 -15.43 -3.55
CA PHE A 117 10.13 -16.00 -3.18
C PHE A 117 11.21 -15.77 -4.24
N SER A 118 10.85 -15.80 -5.53
CA SER A 118 11.81 -15.52 -6.63
C SER A 118 12.27 -14.06 -6.61
N ALA A 119 11.47 -13.15 -6.08
CA ALA A 119 11.84 -11.76 -5.88
C ALA A 119 12.83 -11.57 -4.72
N ASP A 120 13.06 -12.60 -3.88
CA ASP A 120 14.01 -12.60 -2.75
C ASP A 120 13.85 -11.37 -1.84
N PRO A 121 12.65 -11.11 -1.29
CA PRO A 121 12.39 -9.91 -0.51
C PRO A 121 13.01 -9.99 0.88
N ASP A 122 13.46 -8.85 1.37
CA ASP A 122 13.82 -8.63 2.78
C ASP A 122 12.66 -8.02 3.58
N PHE A 123 11.69 -7.41 2.91
CA PHE A 123 10.49 -6.86 3.51
C PHE A 123 9.24 -7.07 2.63
N VAL A 124 8.13 -7.48 3.25
CA VAL A 124 6.83 -7.64 2.59
C VAL A 124 5.78 -6.77 3.29
N ILE A 125 5.06 -6.00 2.50
CA ILE A 125 3.94 -5.16 2.93
C ILE A 125 2.65 -5.88 2.55
N ALA A 126 1.81 -6.20 3.54
CA ALA A 126 0.62 -7.02 3.39
C ALA A 126 -0.61 -6.38 4.03
N SER A 127 -1.80 -6.76 3.56
CA SER A 127 -3.07 -6.32 4.12
C SER A 127 -3.59 -7.28 5.20
N ALA A 128 -4.01 -6.74 6.33
CA ALA A 128 -4.67 -7.51 7.40
C ALA A 128 -6.12 -7.86 7.06
N SER A 129 -6.77 -7.09 6.19
CA SER A 129 -8.16 -7.30 5.75
C SER A 129 -8.28 -8.23 4.53
N THR A 130 -7.15 -8.60 3.87
CA THR A 130 -7.13 -9.51 2.73
C THR A 130 -6.75 -10.93 3.17
N SER A 131 -7.71 -11.87 3.17
CA SER A 131 -7.51 -13.24 3.68
C SER A 131 -6.30 -13.95 3.08
N SER A 132 -6.10 -13.86 1.75
CA SER A 132 -4.97 -14.48 1.07
C SER A 132 -3.61 -13.95 1.55
N ASN A 133 -3.53 -12.68 1.92
CA ASN A 133 -2.32 -12.09 2.49
C ASN A 133 -2.02 -12.65 3.89
N VAL A 134 -3.07 -12.77 4.73
CA VAL A 134 -2.94 -13.30 6.09
C VAL A 134 -2.57 -14.79 6.09
N GLU A 135 -3.13 -15.58 5.16
CA GLU A 135 -2.82 -17.01 4.99
C GLU A 135 -1.35 -17.27 4.64
N MET A 136 -0.67 -16.33 3.97
CA MET A 136 0.75 -16.45 3.62
C MET A 136 1.70 -16.18 4.79
N LYS A 137 1.23 -15.62 5.90
CA LYS A 137 2.03 -15.15 7.03
C LYS A 137 3.06 -16.18 7.49
N GLU A 138 2.58 -17.36 7.90
CA GLU A 138 3.43 -18.40 8.46
C GLU A 138 4.50 -18.89 7.46
N THR A 139 4.16 -18.92 6.18
CA THR A 139 5.06 -19.37 5.11
C THR A 139 6.17 -18.35 4.85
N LEU A 140 5.84 -17.07 4.82
CA LEU A 140 6.81 -15.99 4.63
C LEU A 140 7.74 -15.85 5.84
N GLU A 141 7.19 -15.87 7.05
CA GLU A 141 7.98 -15.82 8.28
C GLU A 141 8.90 -17.03 8.45
N ALA A 142 8.44 -18.25 8.09
CA ALA A 142 9.26 -19.45 8.11
C ALA A 142 10.44 -19.39 7.13
N ALA A 143 10.31 -18.61 6.07
CA ALA A 143 11.40 -18.32 5.13
C ALA A 143 12.35 -17.21 5.62
N GLY A 144 12.08 -16.62 6.80
CA GLY A 144 12.90 -15.55 7.38
C GLY A 144 12.64 -14.16 6.79
N ILE A 145 11.52 -13.99 6.08
CA ILE A 145 11.13 -12.71 5.48
C ILE A 145 10.38 -11.87 6.53
N THR A 146 10.76 -10.62 6.69
CA THR A 146 10.03 -9.66 7.52
C THR A 146 8.73 -9.28 6.83
N VAL A 147 7.59 -9.47 7.49
CA VAL A 147 6.26 -9.12 6.98
C VAL A 147 5.56 -8.18 7.95
N ALA A 148 5.07 -7.06 7.47
CA ALA A 148 4.19 -6.16 8.21
C ALA A 148 2.79 -6.10 7.58
N TYR A 149 1.78 -6.13 8.43
CA TYR A 149 0.38 -6.08 8.03
C TYR A 149 -0.20 -4.71 8.38
N PHE A 150 -0.82 -4.09 7.38
CA PHE A 150 -1.52 -2.83 7.55
C PHE A 150 -3.02 -3.03 7.26
N ASP A 151 -3.83 -2.16 7.82
CA ASP A 151 -5.25 -2.02 7.52
C ASP A 151 -5.51 -0.54 7.32
N VAL A 152 -6.04 -0.17 6.15
CA VAL A 152 -6.25 1.22 5.76
C VAL A 152 -7.70 1.34 5.32
N ASP A 153 -8.53 1.83 6.21
CA ASP A 153 -9.95 2.02 5.98
C ASP A 153 -10.32 3.48 5.73
N ASP A 154 -9.56 4.41 6.30
CA ASP A 154 -9.79 5.85 6.18
C ASP A 154 -8.48 6.64 6.03
N PHE A 155 -8.60 7.97 6.05
CA PHE A 155 -7.45 8.86 5.87
C PHE A 155 -6.51 8.87 7.09
N GLU A 156 -6.99 8.60 8.28
CA GLU A 156 -6.17 8.50 9.49
C GLU A 156 -5.30 7.24 9.45
N ASP A 157 -5.86 6.13 8.99
CA ASP A 157 -5.12 4.88 8.75
C ASP A 157 -4.05 5.06 7.66
N TYR A 158 -4.40 5.77 6.56
CA TYR A 158 -3.43 6.14 5.53
C TYR A 158 -2.26 6.94 6.12
N LEU A 159 -2.54 7.95 6.95
CA LEU A 159 -1.50 8.74 7.61
C LEU A 159 -0.63 7.87 8.53
N ALA A 160 -1.24 6.96 9.28
CA ALA A 160 -0.51 6.06 10.17
C ALA A 160 0.42 5.12 9.39
N MET A 161 -0.04 4.54 8.28
CA MET A 161 0.80 3.70 7.42
C MET A 161 1.91 4.52 6.75
N LEU A 162 1.59 5.70 6.20
CA LEU A 162 2.57 6.58 5.56
C LEU A 162 3.65 7.03 6.54
N ASP A 163 3.29 7.31 7.80
CA ASP A 163 4.23 7.68 8.87
C ASP A 163 5.25 6.57 9.12
N VAL A 164 4.78 5.33 9.28
CA VAL A 164 5.63 4.14 9.44
C VAL A 164 6.51 3.92 8.20
N CYS A 165 5.94 3.99 6.99
CA CYS A 165 6.69 3.81 5.76
C CYS A 165 7.79 4.87 5.59
N THR A 166 7.50 6.14 5.93
CA THR A 166 8.50 7.22 5.86
C THR A 166 9.55 7.13 6.96
N ASP A 167 9.26 6.51 8.11
CA ASP A 167 10.28 6.16 9.11
C ASP A 167 11.23 5.08 8.57
N ILE A 168 10.70 4.07 7.89
CA ILE A 168 11.49 2.99 7.29
C ILE A 168 12.36 3.51 6.15
N THR A 169 11.83 4.34 5.26
CA THR A 169 12.58 4.93 4.13
C THR A 169 13.46 6.12 4.53
N GLY A 170 13.32 6.64 5.76
CA GLY A 170 14.03 7.83 6.23
C GLY A 170 13.53 9.14 5.59
N ARG A 171 12.37 9.16 4.94
CA ARG A 171 11.84 10.27 4.12
C ARG A 171 10.66 10.98 4.81
N LYS A 172 10.88 11.50 6.02
CA LYS A 172 9.85 12.29 6.74
C LYS A 172 9.37 13.54 5.99
N ASP A 173 10.19 14.07 5.09
CA ASP A 173 9.76 15.13 4.16
C ASP A 173 8.56 14.71 3.30
N LEU A 174 8.48 13.42 2.94
CA LEU A 174 7.36 12.89 2.18
C LEU A 174 6.12 12.65 3.05
N TYR A 175 6.27 12.37 4.33
CA TYR A 175 5.14 12.36 5.26
C TYR A 175 4.51 13.75 5.37
N GLU A 176 5.32 14.80 5.50
CA GLU A 176 4.81 16.17 5.49
C GLU A 176 4.07 16.48 4.20
N LYS A 177 4.70 16.19 3.06
CA LYS A 177 4.15 16.52 1.72
C LYS A 177 2.90 15.71 1.35
N ASN A 178 2.97 14.38 1.49
CA ASN A 178 1.93 13.46 1.01
C ASN A 178 0.90 13.12 2.10
N GLY A 179 1.16 13.47 3.35
CA GLY A 179 0.27 13.26 4.49
C GLY A 179 -0.28 14.58 5.03
N LEU A 180 0.55 15.32 5.78
CA LEU A 180 0.09 16.48 6.55
C LEU A 180 -0.42 17.66 5.70
N GLU A 181 0.21 17.92 4.53
CA GLU A 181 -0.30 18.93 3.60
C GLU A 181 -1.67 18.54 3.04
N ILE A 182 -1.91 17.26 2.75
CA ILE A 182 -3.20 16.76 2.28
C ILE A 182 -4.24 16.88 3.40
N GLN A 183 -3.89 16.48 4.63
CA GLN A 183 -4.74 16.65 5.81
C GLN A 183 -5.17 18.10 5.99
N SER A 184 -4.23 19.04 5.91
CA SER A 184 -4.53 20.47 6.02
C SER A 184 -5.52 20.95 4.97
N ARG A 185 -5.40 20.49 3.72
CA ARG A 185 -6.34 20.82 2.65
C ARG A 185 -7.73 20.23 2.87
N ILE A 186 -7.80 18.99 3.38
CA ILE A 186 -9.08 18.36 3.74
C ILE A 186 -9.78 19.19 4.82
N GLU A 187 -9.07 19.59 5.88
CA GLU A 187 -9.62 20.40 6.96
C GLU A 187 -10.02 21.81 6.49
N GLU A 188 -9.30 22.40 5.54
CA GLU A 188 -9.70 23.68 4.92
C GLU A 188 -11.02 23.53 4.16
N VAL A 189 -11.18 22.50 3.33
CA VAL A 189 -12.42 22.23 2.60
C VAL A 189 -13.59 21.95 3.55
N LYS A 190 -13.37 21.18 4.61
CA LYS A 190 -14.41 20.94 5.64
C LYS A 190 -14.88 22.24 6.28
N ARG A 191 -13.95 23.09 6.72
CA ARG A 191 -14.25 24.39 7.30
C ARG A 191 -15.02 25.30 6.32
N ASP A 192 -14.60 25.36 5.05
CA ASP A 192 -15.30 26.14 4.01
C ASP A 192 -16.74 25.65 3.83
N MET A 193 -16.98 24.35 3.89
CA MET A 193 -18.31 23.77 3.79
C MET A 193 -19.18 24.11 5.00
N GLU A 194 -18.62 24.10 6.22
CA GLU A 194 -19.31 24.51 7.45
C GLU A 194 -19.66 26.01 7.42
N GLU A 195 -18.74 26.87 6.99
CA GLU A 195 -18.95 28.32 6.88
C GLU A 195 -20.05 28.67 5.85
N GLN A 196 -20.18 27.91 4.77
CA GLN A 196 -21.25 28.10 3.78
C GLN A 196 -22.65 27.83 4.36
N SER A 197 -22.77 27.10 5.45
CA SER A 197 -24.02 26.80 6.17
C SER A 197 -25.17 26.43 5.23
N LEU A 198 -24.90 25.50 4.29
CA LEU A 198 -25.88 25.08 3.30
C LEU A 198 -27.14 24.52 3.98
N PRO A 199 -28.35 24.90 3.51
CA PRO A 199 -29.58 24.32 4.02
C PRO A 199 -29.62 22.81 3.77
N GLU A 200 -30.35 22.08 4.62
CA GLU A 200 -30.43 20.61 4.59
C GLU A 200 -30.76 20.08 3.19
N GLU A 201 -31.68 20.71 2.48
CA GLU A 201 -32.11 20.30 1.15
C GLU A 201 -30.95 20.30 0.13
N ARG A 202 -29.99 21.24 0.25
CA ARG A 202 -28.83 21.32 -0.62
C ARG A 202 -27.71 20.36 -0.24
N ARG A 203 -27.75 19.78 0.95
CA ARG A 203 -26.80 18.78 1.43
C ARG A 203 -27.23 17.36 1.08
N LYS A 204 -28.51 17.14 0.69
CA LYS A 204 -29.02 15.83 0.29
C LYS A 204 -28.36 15.34 -0.99
N VAL A 205 -27.77 14.15 -0.92
CA VAL A 205 -27.09 13.52 -2.05
C VAL A 205 -27.57 12.09 -2.25
N LEU A 206 -27.43 11.58 -3.46
CA LEU A 206 -27.62 10.16 -3.78
C LEU A 206 -26.31 9.64 -4.38
N LEU A 207 -25.75 8.61 -3.80
CA LEU A 207 -24.59 7.91 -4.33
C LEU A 207 -25.04 6.66 -5.10
N LEU A 208 -24.65 6.59 -6.37
CA LEU A 208 -24.91 5.46 -7.25
C LEU A 208 -23.62 4.75 -7.64
N ARG A 209 -23.66 3.43 -7.64
CA ARG A 209 -22.63 2.57 -8.20
C ARG A 209 -23.19 1.89 -9.44
N ALA A 210 -22.61 2.22 -10.62
CA ALA A 210 -23.06 1.71 -11.91
C ALA A 210 -22.14 0.58 -12.40
N HIS A 211 -22.72 -0.56 -12.73
CA HIS A 211 -22.09 -1.70 -13.40
C HIS A 211 -22.68 -1.85 -14.81
N SER A 212 -22.02 -2.64 -15.65
CA SER A 212 -22.51 -2.96 -17.00
C SER A 212 -23.87 -3.65 -17.04
N GLY A 213 -24.35 -4.23 -15.94
CA GLY A 213 -25.64 -4.94 -15.85
C GLY A 213 -26.56 -4.47 -14.73
N SER A 214 -26.13 -3.52 -13.88
CA SER A 214 -26.96 -3.04 -12.77
C SER A 214 -26.52 -1.66 -12.28
N VAL A 215 -27.47 -0.91 -11.71
CA VAL A 215 -27.18 0.34 -10.97
C VAL A 215 -27.75 0.16 -9.56
N LYS A 216 -26.97 0.50 -8.54
CA LYS A 216 -27.36 0.37 -7.13
C LYS A 216 -27.06 1.66 -6.38
N ALA A 217 -27.94 2.05 -5.48
CA ALA A 217 -27.60 3.06 -4.48
C ALA A 217 -26.59 2.48 -3.47
N LYS A 218 -25.77 3.35 -2.91
CA LYS A 218 -24.82 3.06 -1.86
C LYS A 218 -24.99 4.02 -0.70
N GLY A 219 -24.85 3.50 0.51
CA GLY A 219 -24.78 4.30 1.73
C GLY A 219 -23.47 5.06 1.88
N SER A 220 -23.40 5.85 2.92
CA SER A 220 -22.17 6.56 3.28
C SER A 220 -21.12 5.60 3.84
N GLU A 221 -21.51 4.61 4.64
CA GLU A 221 -20.59 3.64 5.21
C GLU A 221 -20.11 2.60 4.19
N GLY A 222 -18.84 2.22 4.30
CA GLY A 222 -18.22 1.15 3.48
C GLY A 222 -17.98 1.54 2.03
N THR A 223 -18.00 2.82 1.71
CA THR A 223 -17.62 3.37 0.40
C THR A 223 -16.81 4.64 0.57
N ILE A 224 -15.66 4.76 -0.11
CA ILE A 224 -14.78 5.93 -0.02
C ILE A 224 -15.55 7.24 -0.28
N LEU A 225 -16.23 7.31 -1.42
CA LEU A 225 -16.97 8.52 -1.78
C LEU A 225 -18.10 8.81 -0.79
N GLY A 226 -18.76 7.77 -0.26
CA GLY A 226 -19.81 7.94 0.75
C GLY A 226 -19.27 8.58 2.05
N GLU A 227 -18.16 8.07 2.54
CA GLU A 227 -17.48 8.57 3.74
C GLU A 227 -16.93 10.00 3.51
N MET A 228 -16.34 10.28 2.36
CA MET A 228 -15.90 11.63 1.98
C MET A 228 -17.07 12.63 1.97
N LEU A 229 -18.20 12.27 1.36
CA LEU A 229 -19.39 13.12 1.32
C LEU A 229 -19.98 13.34 2.71
N ALA A 230 -20.01 12.31 3.57
CA ALA A 230 -20.45 12.41 4.95
C ALA A 230 -19.53 13.36 5.76
N ASN A 231 -18.22 13.23 5.60
CA ASN A 231 -17.22 14.10 6.22
C ASN A 231 -17.33 15.57 5.79
N LEU A 232 -17.85 15.83 4.58
CA LEU A 232 -18.19 17.16 4.08
C LEU A 232 -19.59 17.66 4.52
N GLY A 233 -20.27 16.91 5.42
CA GLY A 233 -21.59 17.26 5.92
C GLY A 233 -22.75 17.02 4.95
N CYS A 234 -22.52 16.23 3.87
CA CYS A 234 -23.61 15.78 3.00
C CYS A 234 -24.49 14.75 3.70
N ILE A 235 -25.74 14.65 3.27
CA ILE A 235 -26.75 13.73 3.78
C ILE A 235 -27.10 12.75 2.66
N ASN A 236 -26.55 11.55 2.71
CA ASN A 236 -26.87 10.53 1.73
C ASN A 236 -28.28 9.96 2.01
N ILE A 237 -29.19 10.12 1.06
CA ILE A 237 -30.59 9.70 1.23
C ILE A 237 -30.73 8.18 1.38
N ALA A 238 -29.76 7.40 0.93
CA ALA A 238 -29.76 5.96 1.09
C ALA A 238 -29.50 5.48 2.53
N ASP A 239 -28.86 6.31 3.38
CA ASP A 239 -28.59 5.97 4.78
C ASP A 239 -29.87 5.87 5.63
N SER A 240 -30.90 6.65 5.26
CA SER A 240 -32.18 6.68 5.97
C SER A 240 -33.26 5.79 5.34
N ASP A 241 -32.97 5.14 4.21
CA ASP A 241 -33.94 4.35 3.47
C ASP A 241 -33.32 3.06 2.91
N ALA A 242 -33.36 1.99 3.71
CA ALA A 242 -32.81 0.68 3.33
C ALA A 242 -33.38 0.15 2.01
N SER A 243 -34.61 0.56 1.60
CA SER A 243 -35.20 0.15 0.31
C SER A 243 -34.41 0.67 -0.90
N LEU A 244 -33.71 1.78 -0.76
CA LEU A 244 -32.83 2.31 -1.81
C LEU A 244 -31.59 1.43 -2.02
N LEU A 245 -31.06 0.87 -0.95
CA LEU A 245 -29.91 -0.03 -1.01
C LEU A 245 -30.25 -1.38 -1.66
N GLU A 246 -31.51 -1.84 -1.47
CA GLU A 246 -31.97 -3.11 -2.00
C GLU A 246 -32.47 -3.02 -3.45
N THR A 247 -33.30 -2.02 -3.77
CA THR A 247 -34.07 -2.00 -5.02
C THR A 247 -33.99 -0.72 -5.85
N LEU A 248 -33.27 0.30 -5.45
CA LEU A 248 -33.18 1.60 -6.14
C LEU A 248 -34.58 2.20 -6.52
N SER A 249 -35.49 2.27 -5.53
CA SER A 249 -36.84 2.78 -5.75
C SER A 249 -36.86 4.24 -6.20
N ILE A 250 -37.33 4.51 -7.43
CA ILE A 250 -37.46 5.87 -7.97
C ILE A 250 -38.47 6.71 -7.19
N GLU A 251 -39.54 6.11 -6.66
CA GLU A 251 -40.50 6.83 -5.83
C GLU A 251 -39.87 7.31 -4.52
N SER A 252 -39.02 6.50 -3.90
CA SER A 252 -38.25 6.91 -2.71
C SER A 252 -37.27 8.03 -3.03
N ILE A 253 -36.58 7.96 -4.15
CA ILE A 253 -35.66 9.01 -4.60
C ILE A 253 -36.40 10.33 -4.81
N ILE A 254 -37.54 10.31 -5.51
CA ILE A 254 -38.37 11.50 -5.77
C ILE A 254 -38.88 12.11 -4.46
N ARG A 255 -39.32 11.27 -3.50
CA ARG A 255 -39.79 11.72 -2.19
C ARG A 255 -38.71 12.42 -1.39
N GLN A 256 -37.47 11.90 -1.43
CA GLN A 256 -36.33 12.39 -0.66
C GLN A 256 -35.64 13.59 -1.32
N LYS A 257 -35.78 13.77 -2.64
CA LYS A 257 -35.29 14.92 -3.42
C LYS A 257 -33.79 15.19 -3.23
N PRO A 258 -32.89 14.28 -3.65
CA PRO A 258 -31.46 14.56 -3.60
C PRO A 258 -31.13 15.80 -4.43
N TYR A 259 -30.33 16.69 -3.87
CA TYR A 259 -29.87 17.90 -4.57
C TYR A 259 -28.79 17.58 -5.61
N ARG A 260 -27.95 16.57 -5.37
CA ARG A 260 -26.91 16.06 -6.27
C ARG A 260 -26.95 14.55 -6.33
N ILE A 261 -26.53 14.02 -7.47
CA ILE A 261 -26.33 12.59 -7.68
C ILE A 261 -24.88 12.37 -8.03
N PHE A 262 -24.18 11.52 -7.29
CA PHE A 262 -22.82 11.11 -7.58
C PHE A 262 -22.83 9.68 -8.11
N VAL A 263 -22.06 9.42 -9.16
CA VAL A 263 -22.00 8.12 -9.82
C VAL A 263 -20.56 7.65 -9.92
N VAL A 264 -20.27 6.46 -9.39
CA VAL A 264 -19.00 5.75 -9.57
C VAL A 264 -19.24 4.53 -10.45
N THR A 265 -18.46 4.37 -11.51
CA THR A 265 -18.53 3.18 -12.36
C THR A 265 -17.72 2.04 -11.78
N MET A 266 -18.11 0.80 -12.10
CA MET A 266 -17.52 -0.43 -11.60
C MET A 266 -17.28 -1.43 -12.73
N GLY A 267 -16.24 -2.26 -12.55
CA GLY A 267 -15.84 -3.28 -13.53
C GLY A 267 -14.93 -2.69 -14.62
N ASN A 268 -14.47 -3.53 -15.55
CA ASN A 268 -13.44 -3.18 -16.53
C ASN A 268 -13.95 -2.34 -17.72
N ASP A 269 -15.27 -2.08 -17.81
CA ASP A 269 -15.90 -1.33 -18.89
C ASP A 269 -16.79 -0.22 -18.34
N SER A 270 -16.14 0.91 -18.02
CA SER A 270 -16.83 2.10 -17.49
C SER A 270 -17.85 2.66 -18.46
N GLN A 271 -17.58 2.59 -19.80
CA GLN A 271 -18.53 3.11 -20.80
C GLN A 271 -19.80 2.29 -20.80
N LYS A 272 -19.70 0.98 -20.76
CA LYS A 272 -20.88 0.10 -20.68
C LYS A 272 -21.67 0.27 -19.38
N ALA A 273 -21.00 0.57 -18.29
CA ALA A 273 -21.65 0.90 -17.01
C ALA A 273 -22.44 2.20 -17.11
N LEU A 274 -21.91 3.23 -17.76
CA LEU A 274 -22.60 4.50 -18.04
C LEU A 274 -23.76 4.33 -19.01
N ASP A 275 -23.57 3.57 -20.08
CA ASP A 275 -24.65 3.26 -21.04
C ASP A 275 -25.83 2.59 -20.34
N ASN A 276 -25.56 1.67 -19.41
CA ASN A 276 -26.59 1.02 -18.60
C ASN A 276 -27.31 2.01 -17.65
N LEU A 277 -26.55 2.93 -17.03
CA LEU A 277 -27.14 3.99 -16.20
C LEU A 277 -28.08 4.89 -17.01
N TYR A 278 -27.61 5.41 -18.15
CA TYR A 278 -28.41 6.30 -18.99
C TYR A 278 -29.63 5.58 -19.57
N LYS A 279 -29.47 4.33 -20.01
CA LYS A 279 -30.60 3.50 -20.46
C LYS A 279 -31.66 3.35 -19.36
N MET A 280 -31.24 3.03 -18.12
CA MET A 280 -32.16 2.93 -16.98
C MET A 280 -32.91 4.25 -16.72
N MET A 281 -32.23 5.38 -16.83
CA MET A 281 -32.83 6.71 -16.66
C MET A 281 -33.82 7.03 -17.80
N ASP A 282 -33.48 6.72 -19.05
CA ASP A 282 -34.32 6.97 -20.23
C ASP A 282 -35.56 6.07 -20.25
N GLU A 283 -35.45 4.82 -19.81
CA GLU A 283 -36.56 3.89 -19.73
C GLU A 283 -37.61 4.26 -18.66
N ASN A 284 -37.23 5.10 -17.70
CA ASN A 284 -38.13 5.59 -16.65
C ASN A 284 -38.17 7.13 -16.59
N PRO A 285 -39.18 7.77 -17.27
CA PRO A 285 -39.28 9.22 -17.30
C PRO A 285 -39.37 9.92 -15.94
N ALA A 286 -39.65 9.18 -14.86
CA ALA A 286 -39.69 9.70 -13.50
C ALA A 286 -38.33 10.28 -13.06
N TRP A 287 -37.22 9.78 -13.60
CA TRP A 287 -35.88 10.36 -13.37
C TRP A 287 -35.80 11.83 -13.83
N GLY A 288 -36.44 12.17 -14.96
CA GLY A 288 -36.49 13.55 -15.47
C GLY A 288 -37.27 14.53 -14.59
N SER A 289 -38.07 14.03 -13.65
CA SER A 289 -38.79 14.87 -12.68
C SER A 289 -37.90 15.29 -11.48
N LEU A 290 -36.75 14.65 -11.32
CA LEU A 290 -35.77 15.04 -10.28
C LEU A 290 -35.07 16.32 -10.67
N GLU A 291 -35.09 17.31 -9.80
CA GLU A 291 -34.38 18.59 -10.00
C GLU A 291 -32.88 18.38 -10.24
N ALA A 292 -32.25 17.42 -9.54
CA ALA A 292 -30.85 17.05 -9.75
C ALA A 292 -30.57 16.58 -11.18
N VAL A 293 -31.50 15.86 -11.81
CA VAL A 293 -31.39 15.41 -13.21
C VAL A 293 -31.70 16.56 -14.19
N ALA A 294 -32.80 17.28 -13.96
CA ALA A 294 -33.25 18.38 -14.83
C ALA A 294 -32.21 19.53 -14.91
N GLU A 295 -31.50 19.77 -13.83
CA GLU A 295 -30.46 20.81 -13.74
C GLU A 295 -29.04 20.30 -13.98
N GLY A 296 -28.88 19.04 -14.39
CA GLY A 296 -27.56 18.45 -14.71
C GLY A 296 -26.62 18.31 -13.50
N ARG A 297 -27.17 18.18 -12.29
CA ARG A 297 -26.39 17.97 -11.06
C ARG A 297 -26.10 16.49 -10.82
N ILE A 298 -25.73 15.79 -11.90
CA ILE A 298 -25.19 14.41 -11.88
C ILE A 298 -23.69 14.50 -12.09
N HIS A 299 -22.93 13.99 -11.14
CA HIS A 299 -21.47 14.02 -11.14
C HIS A 299 -20.92 12.62 -11.36
N LEU A 300 -20.25 12.42 -12.50
CA LEU A 300 -19.51 11.19 -12.76
C LEU A 300 -18.15 11.31 -12.09
N MET A 301 -17.87 10.39 -11.18
CA MET A 301 -16.66 10.39 -10.39
C MET A 301 -15.63 9.44 -11.02
N ASP A 302 -14.37 9.85 -11.00
CA ASP A 302 -13.28 9.00 -11.49
C ASP A 302 -13.20 7.72 -10.65
N ARG A 303 -13.33 6.57 -11.30
CA ARG A 303 -13.29 5.26 -10.67
C ARG A 303 -12.01 5.07 -9.84
N ARG A 304 -10.86 5.50 -10.34
CA ARG A 304 -9.57 5.32 -9.67
C ARG A 304 -9.49 6.03 -8.32
N LEU A 305 -10.11 7.22 -8.25
CA LEU A 305 -10.08 8.05 -7.03
C LEU A 305 -11.19 7.71 -6.03
N PHE A 306 -12.28 7.09 -6.48
CA PHE A 306 -13.49 6.95 -5.65
C PHE A 306 -14.04 5.53 -5.56
N HIS A 307 -13.33 4.53 -6.10
CA HIS A 307 -13.74 3.14 -6.05
C HIS A 307 -12.93 2.31 -5.06
N ASN A 308 -11.62 2.42 -5.14
CA ASN A 308 -10.71 1.66 -4.29
C ASN A 308 -10.45 2.43 -2.99
N LYS A 309 -10.31 1.70 -1.89
CA LYS A 309 -9.73 2.27 -0.68
C LYS A 309 -8.25 2.56 -0.95
N PRO A 310 -7.71 3.63 -0.37
CA PRO A 310 -6.30 3.92 -0.46
C PRO A 310 -5.46 2.78 0.11
#